data_6fb0cb6b69b4b37137ae0c9032c7035d
#
_entry.id   6fb0cb6b69b4b37137ae0c9032c7035d
#
_cell.length_a   1.000
_cell.length_b   1.000
_cell.length_c   1.000
_cell.angle_alpha   90.00
_cell.angle_beta   90.00
_cell.angle_gamma   90.00
#
_symmetry.space_group_name_H-M   'P 1'
#
loop_
_entity.id
_entity.type
_entity.pdbx_description
1 polymer ?
#
loop_
_entity_poly.entity_id
_entity_poly.type
_entity_poly.pdbx_seq_one_letter_code
_entity_poly.pdbx_strand_id
1 'polypeptide(L)'
;EKMRINFAGELLHFSKPHKYWLWTNWIWDPDANTGSLPLVIQEEVDLLGDTPGETYLRVGQAMAQVRQAGQQRGFSNLGQGTFGVDVFLACVYAVYMYTVFRVKLSDEFTRSLPNLPELTRRVLGVQKMEC
;
A
#
# COMPACT_ATOMS: atom_id res chain seq x y z
N GLU A 1 3.84 7.61 18.23
CA GLU A 1 3.18 6.29 18.23
C GLU A 1 3.04 5.72 16.82
N LYS A 2 2.53 6.46 15.83
CA LYS A 2 2.40 6.04 14.42
C LYS A 2 3.71 5.50 13.81
N MET A 3 4.81 6.20 14.02
CA MET A 3 6.11 5.79 13.48
C MET A 3 6.56 4.43 14.03
N ARG A 4 6.21 4.11 15.28
CA ARG A 4 6.52 2.81 15.88
C ARG A 4 5.69 1.69 15.30
N ILE A 5 4.42 1.93 15.00
CA ILE A 5 3.50 0.95 14.40
C ILE A 5 3.94 0.64 12.96
N ASN A 6 4.25 1.67 12.16
CA ASN A 6 4.77 1.49 10.80
C ASN A 6 6.08 0.70 10.79
N PHE A 7 7.03 1.09 11.62
CA PHE A 7 8.32 0.40 11.72
C PHE A 7 8.15 -1.06 12.16
N ALA A 8 7.29 -1.31 13.14
CA ALA A 8 7.02 -2.68 13.59
C ALA A 8 6.36 -3.51 12.48
N GLY A 9 5.40 -2.94 11.73
CA GLY A 9 4.75 -3.58 10.60
C GLY A 9 5.74 -3.93 9.49
N GLU A 10 6.61 -3.01 9.12
CA GLU A 10 7.66 -3.24 8.12
C GLU A 10 8.65 -4.32 8.58
N LEU A 11 9.13 -4.23 9.81
CA LEU A 11 10.09 -5.18 10.37
C LEU A 11 9.51 -6.61 10.39
N LEU A 12 8.27 -6.77 10.84
CA LEU A 12 7.59 -8.06 10.88
C LEU A 12 7.38 -8.62 9.48
N HIS A 13 6.88 -7.79 8.56
CA HIS A 13 6.59 -8.21 7.19
C HIS A 13 7.87 -8.62 6.45
N PHE A 14 8.90 -7.79 6.44
CA PHE A 14 10.13 -8.10 5.72
C PHE A 14 10.98 -9.21 6.37
N SER A 15 10.80 -9.43 7.68
CA SER A 15 11.44 -10.58 8.37
C SER A 15 10.70 -11.90 8.08
N LYS A 16 9.38 -11.89 8.01
CA LYS A 16 8.54 -13.08 7.81
C LYS A 16 7.33 -12.76 6.92
N PRO A 17 7.54 -12.50 5.63
CA PRO A 17 6.51 -11.98 4.73
C PRO A 17 5.35 -12.96 4.49
N HIS A 18 5.56 -14.27 4.70
CA HIS A 18 4.50 -15.28 4.62
C HIS A 18 3.58 -15.29 5.84
N LYS A 19 3.97 -14.63 6.93
CA LYS A 19 3.25 -14.65 8.19
C LYS A 19 2.58 -13.34 8.53
N TYR A 20 3.19 -12.21 8.14
CA TYR A 20 2.74 -10.88 8.51
C TYR A 20 2.46 -10.04 7.28
N TRP A 21 1.32 -9.34 7.30
CA TRP A 21 0.95 -8.36 6.27
C TRP A 21 1.77 -7.08 6.45
N LEU A 22 2.02 -6.38 5.34
CA LEU A 22 2.58 -5.04 5.40
C LEU A 22 1.47 -4.06 5.77
N TRP A 23 1.66 -3.32 6.86
CA TRP A 23 0.79 -2.20 7.18
C TRP A 23 1.61 -0.96 7.50
N THR A 24 1.45 0.05 6.67
CA THR A 24 2.07 1.37 6.76
C THR A 24 1.07 2.44 6.37
N ASN A 25 1.37 3.70 6.64
CA ASN A 25 0.45 4.81 6.36
C ASN A 25 0.08 4.95 4.88
N TRP A 26 0.97 4.57 3.96
CA TRP A 26 0.64 4.63 2.54
C TRP A 26 -0.32 3.51 2.10
N ILE A 27 -0.40 2.42 2.85
CA ILE A 27 -1.41 1.38 2.67
C ILE A 27 -2.73 1.86 3.27
N TRP A 28 -2.72 2.27 4.52
CA TRP A 28 -3.86 2.91 5.16
C TRP A 28 -3.46 3.67 6.42
N ASP A 29 -3.78 4.97 6.45
CA ASP A 29 -3.65 5.84 7.63
C ASP A 29 -5.04 6.03 8.27
N PRO A 30 -5.30 5.42 9.42
CA PRO A 30 -6.61 5.50 10.08
C PRO A 30 -6.99 6.91 10.52
N ASP A 31 -6.03 7.77 10.85
CA ASP A 31 -6.32 9.13 11.33
C ASP A 31 -6.72 10.06 10.18
N ALA A 32 -6.10 9.90 9.02
CA ALA A 32 -6.42 10.68 7.84
C ALA A 32 -7.46 10.00 6.93
N ASN A 33 -7.75 8.73 7.19
CA ASN A 33 -8.54 7.83 6.32
C ASN A 33 -8.07 7.87 4.86
N THR A 34 -6.76 7.82 4.67
CA THR A 34 -6.11 7.86 3.36
C THR A 34 -5.23 6.63 3.16
N GLY A 35 -4.79 6.39 1.93
CA GLY A 35 -3.92 5.29 1.56
C GLY A 35 -4.42 4.57 0.32
N SER A 36 -3.70 3.53 -0.08
CA SER A 36 -4.05 2.74 -1.28
C SER A 36 -5.17 1.73 -1.02
N LEU A 37 -5.23 1.15 0.17
CA LEU A 37 -6.20 0.09 0.48
C LEU A 37 -7.66 0.55 0.39
N PRO A 38 -8.07 1.71 0.97
CA PRO A 38 -9.43 2.22 0.83
C PRO A 38 -9.87 2.46 -0.61
N LEU A 39 -8.94 2.67 -1.55
CA LEU A 39 -9.25 2.92 -2.95
C LEU A 39 -9.63 1.65 -3.74
N VAL A 40 -9.35 0.48 -3.20
CA VAL A 40 -9.52 -0.81 -3.89
C VAL A 40 -10.43 -1.79 -3.17
N ILE A 41 -10.93 -1.43 -2.00
CA ILE A 41 -11.93 -2.20 -1.26
C ILE A 41 -13.31 -1.57 -1.34
N GLN A 42 -14.34 -2.31 -0.94
CA GLN A 42 -15.71 -1.78 -0.88
C GLN A 42 -15.85 -0.79 0.30
N GLU A 43 -16.70 0.23 0.13
CA GLU A 43 -16.90 1.29 1.14
C GLU A 43 -17.42 0.75 2.48
N GLU A 44 -18.12 -0.39 2.47
CA GLU A 44 -18.67 -1.02 3.67
C GLU A 44 -17.64 -1.76 4.53
N VAL A 45 -16.41 -1.91 4.03
CA VAL A 45 -15.35 -2.62 4.78
C VAL A 45 -14.78 -1.70 5.85
N ASP A 46 -15.09 -2.00 7.11
CA ASP A 46 -14.51 -1.29 8.25
C ASP A 46 -13.12 -1.85 8.59
N LEU A 47 -12.11 -1.04 8.36
CA LEU A 47 -10.72 -1.37 8.66
C LEU A 47 -10.33 -1.11 10.12
N LEU A 48 -11.08 -0.25 10.84
CA LEU A 48 -10.75 0.16 12.20
C LEU A 48 -11.27 -0.87 13.20
N GLY A 49 -10.39 -1.41 14.04
CA GLY A 49 -10.73 -2.24 15.18
C GLY A 49 -10.63 -1.47 16.50
N ASP A 50 -11.12 -2.06 17.58
CA ASP A 50 -11.07 -1.48 18.92
C ASP A 50 -9.63 -1.44 19.49
N THR A 51 -8.74 -2.24 18.94
CA THR A 51 -7.33 -2.30 19.30
C THR A 51 -6.43 -2.23 18.06
N PRO A 52 -5.15 -1.82 18.21
CA PRO A 52 -4.19 -1.86 17.09
C PRO A 52 -4.03 -3.26 16.50
N GLY A 53 -4.09 -4.29 17.32
CA GLY A 53 -4.01 -5.69 16.86
C GLY A 53 -5.22 -6.10 16.02
N GLU A 54 -6.42 -5.71 16.42
CA GLU A 54 -7.63 -5.95 15.66
C GLU A 54 -7.62 -5.18 14.34
N THR A 55 -7.22 -3.92 14.38
CA THR A 55 -7.02 -3.11 13.17
C THR A 55 -6.05 -3.79 12.20
N TYR A 56 -4.93 -4.29 12.71
CA TYR A 56 -3.96 -5.04 11.90
C TYR A 56 -4.58 -6.27 11.23
N LEU A 57 -5.39 -7.03 11.96
CA LEU A 57 -6.08 -8.21 11.41
C LEU A 57 -7.10 -7.82 10.33
N ARG A 58 -7.86 -6.76 10.52
CA ARG A 58 -8.84 -6.26 9.54
C ARG A 58 -8.15 -5.77 8.26
N VAL A 59 -7.05 -5.05 8.39
CA VAL A 59 -6.20 -4.65 7.25
C VAL A 59 -5.70 -5.89 6.50
N GLY A 60 -5.18 -6.89 7.21
CA GLY A 60 -4.73 -8.14 6.61
C GLY A 60 -5.83 -8.90 5.88
N GLN A 61 -7.03 -8.96 6.43
CA GLN A 61 -8.20 -9.56 5.78
C GLN A 61 -8.58 -8.83 4.49
N ALA A 62 -8.59 -7.49 4.51
CA ALA A 62 -8.86 -6.69 3.33
C ALA A 62 -7.79 -6.90 2.24
N MET A 63 -6.52 -6.96 2.60
CA MET A 63 -5.44 -7.28 1.65
C MET A 63 -5.59 -8.68 1.06
N ALA A 64 -6.01 -9.67 1.85
CA ALA A 64 -6.30 -11.01 1.36
C ALA A 64 -7.46 -11.03 0.35
N GLN A 65 -8.51 -10.25 0.59
CA GLN A 65 -9.63 -10.08 -0.34
C GLN A 65 -9.19 -9.43 -1.65
N VAL A 66 -8.37 -8.38 -1.59
CA VAL A 66 -7.79 -7.75 -2.79
C VAL A 66 -6.98 -8.76 -3.60
N ARG A 67 -6.15 -9.57 -2.94
CA ARG A 67 -5.37 -10.63 -3.58
C ARG A 67 -6.29 -11.65 -4.28
N GLN A 68 -7.31 -12.13 -3.59
CA GLN A 68 -8.25 -13.12 -4.13
C GLN A 68 -9.04 -12.57 -5.32
N ALA A 69 -9.57 -11.35 -5.20
CA ALA A 69 -10.29 -10.69 -6.28
C ALA A 69 -9.41 -10.47 -7.52
N GLY A 70 -8.15 -10.09 -7.31
CA GLY A 70 -7.18 -9.93 -8.39
C GLY A 70 -6.88 -11.24 -9.11
N GLN A 71 -6.68 -12.33 -8.36
CA GLN A 71 -6.48 -13.66 -8.94
C GLN A 71 -7.67 -14.12 -9.78
N GLN A 72 -8.90 -13.93 -9.29
CA GLN A 72 -10.12 -14.30 -10.01
C GLN A 72 -10.32 -13.51 -11.30
N ARG A 73 -9.79 -12.29 -11.37
CA ARG A 73 -9.87 -11.42 -12.56
C ARG A 73 -8.67 -11.58 -13.52
N GLY A 74 -7.81 -12.54 -13.28
CA GLY A 74 -6.69 -12.85 -14.17
C GLY A 74 -5.45 -11.99 -13.95
N PHE A 75 -5.38 -11.22 -12.88
CA PHE A 75 -4.16 -10.53 -12.45
C PHE A 75 -3.18 -11.52 -11.82
N SER A 76 -2.53 -12.33 -12.66
CA SER A 76 -1.66 -13.43 -12.23
C SER A 76 -0.54 -12.97 -11.26
N ASN A 77 -0.05 -11.75 -11.43
CA ASN A 77 1.03 -11.18 -10.62
C ASN A 77 0.61 -10.89 -9.17
N LEU A 78 -0.68 -10.67 -8.90
CA LEU A 78 -1.19 -10.45 -7.53
C LEU A 78 -1.19 -11.72 -6.68
N GLY A 79 -1.24 -12.87 -7.31
CA GLY A 79 -1.25 -14.17 -6.63
C GLY A 79 0.09 -14.87 -6.58
N GLN A 80 1.04 -14.45 -7.40
CA GLN A 80 2.35 -15.05 -7.51
C GLN A 80 3.36 -14.27 -6.68
N GLY A 81 3.90 -14.93 -5.68
CA GLY A 81 4.93 -14.37 -4.82
C GLY A 81 4.40 -13.65 -3.58
N THR A 82 5.32 -13.44 -2.67
CA THR A 82 5.06 -12.95 -1.32
C THR A 82 4.69 -11.47 -1.30
N PHE A 83 5.16 -10.69 -2.28
CA PHE A 83 5.03 -9.24 -2.33
C PHE A 83 4.07 -8.72 -3.39
N GLY A 84 3.30 -9.61 -4.05
CA GLY A 84 2.44 -9.21 -5.16
C GLY A 84 1.39 -8.16 -4.76
N VAL A 85 0.75 -8.32 -3.60
CA VAL A 85 -0.23 -7.35 -3.08
C VAL A 85 0.43 -6.03 -2.70
N ASP A 86 1.63 -6.07 -2.12
CA ASP A 86 2.37 -4.88 -1.72
C ASP A 86 2.73 -4.03 -2.94
N VAL A 87 3.22 -4.66 -4.00
CA VAL A 87 3.54 -4.00 -5.27
C VAL A 87 2.28 -3.41 -5.91
N PHE A 88 1.18 -4.14 -5.92
CA PHE A 88 -0.09 -3.65 -6.44
C PHE A 88 -0.56 -2.41 -5.68
N LEU A 89 -0.61 -2.48 -4.36
CA LEU A 89 -1.02 -1.34 -3.52
C LEU A 89 -0.07 -0.15 -3.65
N ALA A 90 1.24 -0.39 -3.82
CA ALA A 90 2.20 0.68 -4.10
C ALA A 90 1.96 1.35 -5.45
N CYS A 91 1.58 0.59 -6.48
CA CYS A 91 1.18 1.15 -7.77
C CYS A 91 -0.09 1.99 -7.65
N VAL A 92 -1.11 1.50 -6.93
CA VAL A 92 -2.35 2.25 -6.66
C VAL A 92 -2.04 3.56 -5.94
N TYR A 93 -1.21 3.51 -4.91
CA TYR A 93 -0.81 4.70 -4.17
C TYR A 93 -0.04 5.70 -5.04
N ALA A 94 0.88 5.23 -5.88
CA ALA A 94 1.64 6.06 -6.80
C ALA A 94 0.72 6.78 -7.80
N VAL A 95 -0.25 6.09 -8.38
CA VAL A 95 -1.25 6.67 -9.28
C VAL A 95 -2.10 7.71 -8.55
N TYR A 96 -2.58 7.39 -7.35
CA TYR A 96 -3.35 8.32 -6.52
C TYR A 96 -2.56 9.59 -6.21
N MET A 97 -1.34 9.47 -5.73
CA MET A 97 -0.47 10.61 -5.43
C MET A 97 -0.20 11.46 -6.67
N TYR A 98 0.08 10.80 -7.80
CA TYR A 98 0.30 11.49 -9.06
C TYR A 98 -0.92 12.29 -9.51
N THR A 99 -2.11 11.71 -9.39
CA THR A 99 -3.38 12.36 -9.73
C THR A 99 -3.66 13.54 -8.81
N VAL A 100 -3.53 13.36 -7.49
CA VAL A 100 -3.76 14.42 -6.50
C VAL A 100 -2.79 15.59 -6.72
N PHE A 101 -1.51 15.31 -6.95
CA PHE A 101 -0.52 16.36 -7.20
C PHE A 101 -0.78 17.09 -8.51
N ARG A 102 -1.14 16.40 -9.57
CA ARG A 102 -1.49 17.05 -10.85
C ARG A 102 -2.70 17.99 -10.74
N VAL A 103 -3.66 17.64 -9.92
CA VAL A 103 -4.88 18.46 -9.73
C VAL A 103 -4.64 19.65 -8.80
N LYS A 104 -3.77 19.49 -7.78
CA LYS A 104 -3.58 20.49 -6.72
C LYS A 104 -2.38 21.42 -6.92
N LEU A 105 -1.45 21.07 -7.80
CA LEU A 105 -0.17 21.77 -7.93
C LEU A 105 0.03 22.35 -9.32
N SER A 106 0.83 23.43 -9.39
CA SER A 106 1.19 24.09 -10.65
C SER A 106 1.99 23.17 -11.57
N ASP A 107 1.94 23.43 -12.88
CA ASP A 107 2.67 22.65 -13.90
C ASP A 107 4.18 22.53 -13.63
N GLU A 108 4.78 23.52 -12.98
CA GLU A 108 6.20 23.48 -12.63
C GLU A 108 6.53 22.41 -11.60
N PHE A 109 5.68 22.25 -10.60
CA PHE A 109 5.86 21.20 -9.59
C PHE A 109 5.59 19.82 -10.18
N THR A 110 4.65 19.68 -11.09
CA THR A 110 4.33 18.42 -11.75
C THR A 110 5.50 17.90 -12.59
N ARG A 111 6.31 18.80 -13.17
CA ARG A 111 7.52 18.45 -13.93
C ARG A 111 8.64 17.89 -13.06
N SER A 112 8.66 18.21 -11.78
CA SER A 112 9.67 17.71 -10.83
C SER A 112 9.32 16.37 -10.19
N LEU A 113 8.10 15.86 -10.42
CA LEU A 113 7.70 14.54 -9.91
C LEU A 113 8.43 13.42 -10.67
N PRO A 114 8.91 12.39 -9.95
CA PRO A 114 9.44 11.20 -10.59
C PRO A 114 8.35 10.51 -11.43
N ASN A 115 8.75 9.73 -12.43
CA ASN A 115 7.81 8.91 -13.19
C ASN A 115 7.16 7.85 -12.29
N LEU A 116 6.02 7.28 -12.70
CA LEU A 116 5.26 6.33 -11.91
C LEU A 116 6.08 5.11 -11.45
N PRO A 117 6.91 4.46 -12.30
CA PRO A 117 7.75 3.35 -11.85
C PRO A 117 8.74 3.75 -10.76
N GLU A 118 9.34 4.91 -10.86
CA GLU A 118 10.27 5.41 -9.85
C GLU A 118 9.54 5.79 -8.55
N LEU A 119 8.39 6.45 -8.64
CA LEU A 119 7.57 6.77 -7.47
C LEU A 119 7.13 5.49 -6.74
N THR A 120 6.71 4.46 -7.47
CA THR A 120 6.36 3.16 -6.90
C THR A 120 7.52 2.52 -6.15
N ARG A 121 8.73 2.56 -6.74
CA ARG A 121 9.95 2.06 -6.08
C ARG A 121 10.28 2.83 -4.81
N ARG A 122 10.11 4.15 -4.81
CA ARG A 122 10.33 5.00 -3.62
C ARG A 122 9.33 4.68 -2.52
N VAL A 123 8.06 4.45 -2.86
CA VAL A 123 7.04 4.05 -1.90
C VAL A 123 7.39 2.70 -1.25
N LEU A 124 7.89 1.76 -2.03
CA LEU A 124 8.32 0.44 -1.55
C LEU A 124 9.68 0.46 -0.84
N GLY A 125 10.41 1.58 -0.85
CA GLY A 125 11.75 1.67 -0.29
C GLY A 125 12.83 0.93 -1.09
N VAL A 126 12.52 0.51 -2.32
CA VAL A 126 13.45 -0.22 -3.18
C VAL A 126 14.30 0.78 -3.96
N GLN A 127 15.57 0.92 -3.58
CA GLN A 127 16.52 1.70 -4.37
C GLN A 127 16.98 0.91 -5.60
N LYS A 128 17.41 1.64 -6.66
CA LYS A 128 18.07 1.00 -7.80
C LYS A 128 19.26 0.17 -7.29
N MET A 129 19.16 -1.12 -7.44
CA MET A 129 20.37 -1.94 -7.44
C MET A 129 21.05 -1.67 -8.78
N GLU A 130 22.11 -0.89 -8.75
CA GLU A 130 23.02 -0.80 -9.89
C GLU A 130 23.69 -2.17 -10.04
N CYS A 131 23.38 -2.84 -11.14
CA CYS A 131 24.13 -4.03 -11.55
C CYS A 131 25.46 -3.59 -12.16
#